data_2de18547448fa91ceecaafb26f8e7548
#
_entry.id   2de18547448fa91ceecaafb26f8e7548
#
_cell.length_a   1.000
_cell.length_b   1.000
_cell.length_c   1.000
_cell.angle_alpha   90.00
_cell.angle_beta   90.00
_cell.angle_gamma   90.00
#
_symmetry.space_group_name_H-M   'P 1'
#
loop_
_entity.id
_entity.type
_entity.pdbx_description
1 polymer ?
#
loop_
_entity_poly.entity_id
_entity_poly.type
_entity_poly.pdbx_seq_one_letter_code
_entity_poly.pdbx_strand_id
1 'polypeptide(L)'
;MPRHITAPTRIPVPGDKLIEEHVGRVNTGTESLSVAHMVAPPGWAEPPQAPAFDEVTIVLRGTMRVEHDGGTLDVGPGETVLCAAGERVRYSNPSTADECEYWAVCAPAFSPEAAGREA
;
A
#
# COMPACT_ATOMS: atom_id res chain seq x y z
N MET A 1 -0.28 22.14 -16.29
CA MET A 1 1.19 22.05 -16.25
C MET A 1 1.62 20.70 -15.70
N PRO A 2 2.32 19.92 -16.47
CA PRO A 2 2.88 18.67 -15.92
C PRO A 2 3.89 18.97 -14.83
N ARG A 3 3.97 18.08 -13.83
CA ARG A 3 4.98 18.13 -12.78
C ARG A 3 5.92 16.95 -12.94
N HIS A 4 7.21 17.24 -13.04
CA HIS A 4 8.23 16.20 -13.15
C HIS A 4 8.74 15.85 -11.74
N ILE A 5 8.35 14.69 -11.24
CA ILE A 5 8.74 14.22 -9.90
C ILE A 5 10.05 13.44 -10.07
N THR A 6 11.15 14.03 -9.68
CA THR A 6 12.49 13.46 -9.88
C THR A 6 12.91 12.50 -8.79
N ALA A 7 12.28 12.55 -7.63
CA ALA A 7 12.58 11.66 -6.51
C ALA A 7 11.38 11.53 -5.58
N PRO A 8 11.18 10.35 -4.96
CA PRO A 8 10.17 10.17 -3.93
C PRO A 8 10.63 10.71 -2.59
N THR A 9 9.70 10.82 -1.65
CA THR A 9 10.01 11.00 -0.23
C THR A 9 9.88 9.66 0.47
N ARG A 10 10.92 9.26 1.18
CA ARG A 10 10.86 8.05 2.01
C ARG A 10 10.05 8.34 3.26
N ILE A 11 9.02 7.51 3.49
CA ILE A 11 8.18 7.61 4.67
C ILE A 11 8.69 6.62 5.72
N PRO A 12 9.20 7.08 6.87
CA PRO A 12 9.68 6.17 7.91
C PRO A 12 8.51 5.42 8.54
N VAL A 13 8.69 4.11 8.70
CA VAL A 13 7.73 3.25 9.41
C VAL A 13 8.52 2.23 10.23
N PRO A 14 7.90 1.64 11.29
CA PRO A 14 8.57 0.60 12.07
C PRO A 14 8.92 -0.62 11.21
N GLY A 15 10.01 -1.31 11.59
CA GLY A 15 10.48 -2.50 10.89
C GLY A 15 11.25 -2.15 9.63
N ASP A 16 11.40 -3.15 8.76
CA ASP A 16 12.22 -3.05 7.56
C ASP A 16 11.40 -2.75 6.30
N LYS A 17 10.18 -2.29 6.45
CA LYS A 17 9.35 -1.95 5.29
C LYS A 17 9.83 -0.65 4.66
N LEU A 18 10.00 -0.68 3.33
CA LEU A 18 10.31 0.51 2.54
C LEU A 18 9.02 1.12 2.00
N ILE A 19 8.85 2.42 2.20
CA ILE A 19 7.79 3.21 1.59
C ILE A 19 8.41 4.44 0.95
N GLU A 20 8.22 4.57 -0.36
CA GLU A 20 8.68 5.70 -1.16
C GLU A 20 7.47 6.35 -1.83
N GLU A 21 7.02 7.46 -1.27
CA GLU A 21 5.89 8.20 -1.85
C GLU A 21 6.38 9.07 -2.99
N HIS A 22 5.88 8.80 -4.20
CA HIS A 22 6.18 9.60 -5.38
C HIS A 22 5.20 10.77 -5.53
N VAL A 23 3.91 10.48 -5.38
CA VAL A 23 2.84 11.48 -5.42
C VAL A 23 1.99 11.31 -4.18
N GLY A 24 1.64 12.40 -3.53
CA GLY A 24 0.79 12.36 -2.36
C GLY A 24 0.97 13.58 -1.47
N ARG A 25 0.44 13.50 -0.27
CA ARG A 25 0.40 14.64 0.64
C ARG A 25 1.78 15.12 1.09
N VAL A 26 2.74 14.22 1.20
CA VAL A 26 4.09 14.51 1.71
C VAL A 26 5.00 14.99 0.58
N ASN A 27 5.14 14.19 -0.49
CA ASN A 27 6.13 14.50 -1.54
C ASN A 27 5.69 15.65 -2.46
N THR A 28 4.41 15.76 -2.76
CA THR A 28 3.92 16.72 -3.75
C THR A 28 2.79 17.62 -3.26
N GLY A 29 2.28 17.40 -2.04
CA GLY A 29 1.11 18.13 -1.53
C GLY A 29 -0.18 17.80 -2.24
N THR A 30 -0.27 16.62 -2.86
CA THR A 30 -1.44 16.18 -3.63
C THR A 30 -2.44 15.48 -2.71
N GLU A 31 -3.69 15.89 -2.77
CA GLU A 31 -4.76 15.33 -1.95
C GLU A 31 -5.67 14.35 -2.70
N SER A 32 -5.71 14.43 -4.04
CA SER A 32 -6.63 13.63 -4.86
C SER A 32 -6.19 12.18 -5.02
N LEU A 33 -4.90 11.90 -4.97
CA LEU A 33 -4.37 10.54 -5.02
C LEU A 33 -2.97 10.49 -4.43
N SER A 34 -2.56 9.28 -4.08
CA SER A 34 -1.16 9.01 -3.75
C SER A 34 -0.66 7.80 -4.53
N VAL A 35 0.64 7.80 -4.84
CA VAL A 35 1.33 6.73 -5.55
C VAL A 35 2.62 6.46 -4.79
N ALA A 36 2.76 5.25 -4.26
CA ALA A 36 3.93 4.87 -3.49
C ALA A 36 4.49 3.53 -3.95
N HIS A 37 5.81 3.48 -4.05
CA HIS A 37 6.55 2.22 -4.26
C HIS A 37 6.90 1.65 -2.89
N MET A 38 6.63 0.38 -2.70
CA MET A 38 6.80 -0.28 -1.40
C MET A 38 7.51 -1.60 -1.53
N VAL A 39 8.28 -1.96 -0.48
CA VAL A 39 8.87 -3.28 -0.32
C VAL A 39 8.57 -3.76 1.09
N ALA A 40 7.79 -4.83 1.19
CA ALA A 40 7.46 -5.47 2.45
C ALA A 40 8.42 -6.63 2.72
N PRO A 41 9.08 -6.65 3.90
CA PRO A 41 9.99 -7.75 4.22
C PRO A 41 9.24 -9.07 4.42
N PRO A 42 9.97 -10.21 4.42
CA PRO A 42 9.34 -11.50 4.73
C PRO A 42 8.59 -11.46 6.06
N GLY A 43 7.39 -12.02 6.09
CA GLY A 43 6.58 -12.08 7.30
C GLY A 43 5.92 -10.77 7.73
N TRP A 44 6.10 -9.70 6.95
CA TRP A 44 5.47 -8.42 7.27
C TRP A 44 3.94 -8.54 7.29
N ALA A 45 3.34 -7.86 8.25
CA ALA A 45 1.89 -7.71 8.34
C ALA A 45 1.56 -6.38 8.99
N GLU A 46 0.45 -5.79 8.58
CA GLU A 46 -0.08 -4.61 9.24
C GLU A 46 -1.41 -4.93 9.93
N PRO A 47 -1.87 -4.07 10.84
CA PRO A 47 -3.18 -4.26 11.46
C PRO A 47 -4.29 -4.21 10.42
N PRO A 48 -5.45 -4.84 10.67
CA PRO A 48 -6.63 -4.63 9.84
C PRO A 48 -6.98 -3.15 9.74
N GLN A 49 -7.55 -2.76 8.61
CA GLN A 49 -7.94 -1.37 8.36
C GLN A 49 -9.22 -1.33 7.52
N ALA A 50 -9.95 -0.23 7.65
CA ALA A 50 -11.10 0.07 6.79
C ALA A 50 -10.87 1.48 6.23
N PRO A 51 -10.08 1.61 5.15
CA PRO A 51 -9.66 2.92 4.66
C PRO A 51 -10.80 3.75 4.10
N ALA A 52 -10.66 5.07 4.21
CA ALA A 52 -11.57 6.03 3.57
C ALA A 52 -11.17 6.33 2.11
N PHE A 53 -10.29 5.54 1.53
CA PHE A 53 -9.86 5.67 0.14
C PHE A 53 -9.98 4.33 -0.58
N ASP A 54 -10.12 4.40 -1.92
CA ASP A 54 -9.91 3.22 -2.75
C ASP A 54 -8.42 2.95 -2.83
N GLU A 55 -8.03 1.69 -2.77
CA GLU A 55 -6.61 1.33 -2.86
C GLU A 55 -6.39 0.28 -3.93
N VAL A 56 -5.44 0.60 -4.84
CA VAL A 56 -4.97 -0.32 -5.87
C VAL A 56 -3.56 -0.76 -5.51
N THR A 57 -3.37 -2.07 -5.37
CA THR A 57 -2.06 -2.67 -5.14
C THR A 57 -1.64 -3.43 -6.37
N ILE A 58 -0.47 -3.08 -6.94
CA ILE A 58 0.08 -3.71 -8.13
C ILE A 58 1.37 -4.40 -7.73
N VAL A 59 1.37 -5.74 -7.75
CA VAL A 59 2.54 -6.53 -7.30
C VAL A 59 3.55 -6.65 -8.44
N LEU A 60 4.81 -6.35 -8.14
CA LEU A 60 5.93 -6.47 -9.07
C LEU A 60 6.70 -7.77 -8.85
N ARG A 61 6.93 -8.15 -7.59
CA ARG A 61 7.58 -9.41 -7.23
C ARG A 61 7.13 -9.86 -5.85
N GLY A 62 7.17 -11.16 -5.60
CA GLY A 62 6.67 -11.73 -4.35
C GLY A 62 5.17 -11.89 -4.36
N THR A 63 4.57 -12.01 -3.20
CA THR A 63 3.12 -12.21 -3.03
C THR A 63 2.58 -11.26 -1.97
N MET A 64 1.48 -10.58 -2.28
CA MET A 64 0.72 -9.81 -1.30
C MET A 64 -0.54 -10.59 -0.92
N ARG A 65 -0.70 -10.87 0.36
CA ARG A 65 -1.92 -11.48 0.87
C ARG A 65 -2.87 -10.41 1.37
N VAL A 66 -4.13 -10.51 0.93
CA VAL A 66 -5.21 -9.62 1.36
C VAL A 66 -6.28 -10.46 2.04
N GLU A 67 -6.45 -10.29 3.34
CA GLU A 67 -7.55 -10.89 4.08
C GLU A 67 -8.72 -9.92 4.10
N HIS A 68 -9.93 -10.41 3.84
CA HIS A 68 -11.15 -9.63 3.81
C HIS A 68 -12.31 -10.47 4.33
N ASP A 69 -13.50 -9.87 4.47
CA ASP A 69 -14.64 -10.57 5.07
C ASP A 69 -15.07 -11.82 4.27
N GLY A 70 -14.85 -11.84 2.97
CA GLY A 70 -15.18 -12.99 2.11
C GLY A 70 -14.09 -14.05 2.03
N GLY A 71 -12.93 -13.85 2.65
CA GLY A 71 -11.83 -14.82 2.61
C GLY A 71 -10.46 -14.18 2.44
N THR A 72 -9.61 -14.86 1.67
CA THR A 72 -8.21 -14.48 1.47
C THR A 72 -7.87 -14.50 -0.01
N LEU A 73 -7.17 -13.46 -0.47
CA LEU A 73 -6.62 -13.37 -1.82
C LEU A 73 -5.10 -13.32 -1.75
N ASP A 74 -4.42 -14.07 -2.60
CA ASP A 74 -2.98 -13.98 -2.79
C ASP A 74 -2.71 -13.39 -4.18
N VAL A 75 -2.08 -12.23 -4.20
CA VAL A 75 -1.83 -11.43 -5.41
C VAL A 75 -0.35 -11.61 -5.78
N GLY A 76 -0.10 -12.17 -6.94
CA GLY A 76 1.25 -12.45 -7.42
C GLY A 76 1.77 -11.40 -8.40
N PRO A 77 3.03 -11.60 -8.91
CA PRO A 77 3.65 -10.64 -9.82
C PRO A 77 2.82 -10.38 -11.07
N GLY A 78 2.68 -9.11 -11.41
CA GLY A 78 1.87 -8.67 -12.56
C GLY A 78 0.37 -8.64 -12.30
N GLU A 79 -0.05 -9.02 -11.12
CA GLU A 79 -1.45 -9.00 -10.71
C GLU A 79 -1.77 -7.78 -9.87
N THR A 80 -3.05 -7.44 -9.80
CA THR A 80 -3.54 -6.24 -9.13
C THR A 80 -4.75 -6.57 -8.29
N VAL A 81 -4.86 -5.96 -7.11
CA VAL A 81 -6.06 -6.00 -6.30
C VAL A 81 -6.58 -4.59 -6.07
N LEU A 82 -7.90 -4.43 -6.21
CA LEU A 82 -8.62 -3.19 -5.93
C LEU A 82 -9.48 -3.41 -4.69
N CYS A 83 -9.22 -2.63 -3.64
CA CYS A 83 -10.05 -2.60 -2.44
C CYS A 83 -10.80 -1.28 -2.40
N ALA A 84 -12.14 -1.35 -2.36
CA ALA A 84 -12.97 -0.16 -2.29
C ALA A 84 -12.91 0.48 -0.90
N ALA A 85 -13.08 1.80 -0.86
CA ALA A 85 -13.17 2.53 0.40
C ALA A 85 -14.21 1.91 1.32
N GLY A 86 -13.88 1.79 2.60
CA GLY A 86 -14.78 1.24 3.62
C GLY A 86 -14.68 -0.26 3.81
N GLU A 87 -14.05 -1.00 2.89
CA GLU A 87 -13.84 -2.44 3.09
C GLU A 87 -12.81 -2.68 4.19
N ARG A 88 -13.12 -3.63 5.09
CA ARG A 88 -12.16 -4.05 6.10
C ARG A 88 -11.21 -5.08 5.49
N VAL A 89 -9.93 -4.77 5.48
CA VAL A 89 -8.88 -5.60 4.88
C VAL A 89 -7.64 -5.64 5.76
N ARG A 90 -6.82 -6.68 5.59
CA ARG A 90 -5.51 -6.79 6.21
C ARG A 90 -4.51 -7.24 5.16
N TYR A 91 -3.45 -6.46 4.99
CA TYR A 91 -2.37 -6.79 4.06
C TYR A 91 -1.22 -7.46 4.79
N SER A 92 -0.62 -8.47 4.15
CA SER A 92 0.56 -9.15 4.69
C SER A 92 1.39 -9.77 3.58
N ASN A 93 2.67 -10.00 3.88
CA ASN A 93 3.56 -10.81 3.05
C ASN A 93 3.61 -12.20 3.67
N PRO A 94 3.00 -13.22 3.05
CA PRO A 94 2.92 -14.56 3.63
C PRO A 94 4.23 -15.34 3.53
N SER A 95 5.20 -14.88 2.72
CA SER A 95 6.48 -15.57 2.58
C SER A 95 7.35 -15.37 3.82
N THR A 96 8.08 -16.41 4.22
CA THR A 96 9.08 -16.34 5.29
C THR A 96 10.48 -16.08 4.73
N ALA A 97 10.65 -16.04 3.41
CA ALA A 97 11.95 -15.95 2.75
C ALA A 97 12.05 -14.75 1.78
N ASP A 98 10.96 -14.39 1.09
CA ASP A 98 10.98 -13.43 -0.01
C ASP A 98 10.31 -12.12 0.36
N GLU A 99 10.86 -11.03 -0.16
CA GLU A 99 10.23 -9.71 -0.10
C GLU A 99 9.05 -9.62 -1.06
N CYS A 100 8.11 -8.71 -0.78
CA CYS A 100 7.04 -8.35 -1.70
C CYS A 100 7.23 -6.90 -2.13
N GLU A 101 7.46 -6.70 -3.43
CA GLU A 101 7.61 -5.37 -4.02
C GLU A 101 6.35 -5.01 -4.79
N TYR A 102 5.83 -3.80 -4.57
CA TYR A 102 4.55 -3.41 -5.16
C TYR A 102 4.39 -1.90 -5.20
N TRP A 103 3.43 -1.46 -6.03
CA TRP A 103 2.92 -0.09 -6.03
C TRP A 103 1.60 -0.05 -5.31
N ALA A 104 1.39 0.98 -4.49
CA ALA A 104 0.11 1.27 -3.85
C ALA A 104 -0.39 2.63 -4.33
N VAL A 105 -1.61 2.64 -4.87
CA VAL A 105 -2.28 3.85 -5.34
C VAL A 105 -3.54 4.04 -4.51
N CYS A 106 -3.66 5.17 -3.85
CA CYS A 106 -4.84 5.52 -3.03
C CYS A 106 -5.53 6.75 -3.59
N ALA A 107 -6.85 6.72 -3.64
CA ALA A 107 -7.67 7.86 -4.06
C ALA A 107 -8.89 8.00 -3.15
N PRO A 108 -9.01 9.09 -2.38
CA PRO A 108 -8.04 10.20 -2.21
C PRO A 108 -6.71 9.74 -1.64
N ALA A 109 -5.74 10.66 -1.59
CA ALA A 109 -4.39 10.36 -1.16
C ALA A 109 -4.33 9.75 0.25
N PHE A 110 -3.38 8.82 0.44
CA PHE A 110 -3.12 8.24 1.74
C PHE A 110 -2.84 9.30 2.80
N SER A 111 -3.43 9.11 3.98
CA SER A 111 -3.02 9.75 5.22
C SER A 111 -3.20 8.73 6.36
N PRO A 112 -2.48 8.87 7.47
CA PRO A 112 -2.66 7.96 8.60
C PRO A 112 -4.11 7.91 9.11
N GLU A 113 -4.79 9.05 9.13
CA GLU A 113 -6.19 9.14 9.56
C GLU A 113 -7.12 8.42 8.59
N ALA A 114 -6.91 8.60 7.28
CA ALA A 114 -7.75 7.98 6.26
C ALA A 114 -7.54 6.46 6.16
N ALA A 115 -6.40 5.95 6.60
CA ALA A 115 -6.13 4.51 6.56
C ALA A 115 -7.07 3.70 7.45
N GLY A 116 -7.60 4.28 8.53
CA GLY A 116 -8.58 3.62 9.38
C GLY A 116 -8.07 2.33 10.01
N ARG A 117 -6.80 2.32 10.44
CA ARG A 117 -6.18 1.14 11.04
C ARG A 117 -6.73 0.87 12.43
N GLU A 118 -6.96 -0.40 12.70
CA GLU A 118 -7.36 -0.86 14.03
C GLU A 118 -6.16 -0.83 14.98
N ALA A 119 -6.45 -0.59 16.25
CA ALA A 119 -5.43 -0.53 17.29
C ALA A 119 -4.81 -1.92 17.55
#